data_dc9025e1513009fcedeb0e5a834b40cd
#
_entry.id   dc9025e1513009fcedeb0e5a834b40cd
#
_cell.length_a   1.000
_cell.length_b   1.000
_cell.length_c   1.000
_cell.angle_alpha   90.00
_cell.angle_beta   90.00
_cell.angle_gamma   90.00
#
_symmetry.space_group_name_H-M   'P 1'
#
loop_
_entity.id
_entity.type
_entity.pdbx_description
1 polymer ?
#
loop_
_entity_poly.entity_id
_entity_poly.type
_entity_poly.pdbx_seq_one_letter_code
_entity_poly.pdbx_strand_id
1 'polypeptide(L)'
;FGGRGGFGGFGGPMPGQDLSATTTIPFIDSVNGTTIKLEYSGMAPINAKIPAGVLDGQKIKLRGKGQPSPNGGPNGDLIITVTVKPHAVFSRDGNNLRLSVPVTFAEAVLGATITVPTLGGDPVKLKVAPNTPNGRVLRVKGKGVTTAKGTGDLLATVEVLVPSHISEKAAKALREFEEALPDEDPRQDLLNRAGLL
;
A
#
# COMPACT_ATOMS: atom_id res chain seq x y z
N PHE A 1 -61.72 -23.16 -38.51
CA PHE A 1 -60.36 -23.43 -39.02
C PHE A 1 -59.35 -23.01 -37.98
N GLY A 2 -58.71 -24.03 -37.42
CA GLY A 2 -57.79 -23.91 -36.30
C GLY A 2 -56.47 -23.24 -36.63
N GLY A 3 -56.00 -22.46 -35.69
CA GLY A 3 -54.63 -21.97 -35.62
C GLY A 3 -54.10 -22.17 -34.21
N ARG A 4 -53.51 -23.34 -33.97
CA ARG A 4 -52.70 -23.61 -32.78
C ARG A 4 -51.38 -22.85 -32.90
N GLY A 5 -51.30 -21.68 -32.30
CA GLY A 5 -50.04 -21.02 -32.02
C GLY A 5 -49.38 -21.66 -30.80
N GLY A 6 -48.46 -22.59 -31.00
CA GLY A 6 -47.63 -23.13 -29.98
C GLY A 6 -46.67 -22.09 -29.46
N PHE A 7 -46.86 -21.59 -28.25
CA PHE A 7 -45.82 -20.89 -27.49
C PHE A 7 -44.81 -21.94 -27.06
N GLY A 8 -43.77 -22.11 -27.88
CA GLY A 8 -42.58 -22.86 -27.51
C GLY A 8 -41.90 -22.17 -26.36
N GLY A 9 -42.01 -22.75 -25.16
CA GLY A 9 -41.30 -22.29 -23.98
C GLY A 9 -39.80 -22.36 -24.19
N PHE A 10 -39.13 -21.21 -24.28
CA PHE A 10 -37.68 -21.09 -24.14
C PHE A 10 -37.33 -21.13 -22.63
N GLY A 11 -37.56 -22.30 -22.03
CA GLY A 11 -37.07 -22.59 -20.68
C GLY A 11 -35.72 -23.28 -20.73
N GLY A 12 -34.68 -22.56 -21.21
CA GLY A 12 -33.32 -23.03 -21.03
C GLY A 12 -32.92 -23.02 -19.55
N PRO A 13 -31.91 -23.80 -19.15
CA PRO A 13 -31.44 -23.82 -17.77
C PRO A 13 -30.98 -22.42 -17.35
N MET A 14 -31.64 -21.84 -16.33
CA MET A 14 -31.29 -20.54 -15.78
C MET A 14 -30.03 -20.68 -14.94
N PRO A 15 -29.05 -19.74 -15.00
CA PRO A 15 -27.91 -19.73 -14.12
C PRO A 15 -28.35 -19.47 -12.65
N GLY A 16 -27.60 -19.97 -11.71
CA GLY A 16 -27.74 -19.64 -10.30
C GLY A 16 -27.46 -18.13 -10.04
N GLN A 17 -27.93 -17.64 -8.91
CA GLN A 17 -27.67 -16.25 -8.55
C GLN A 17 -26.22 -16.02 -8.13
N ASP A 18 -25.70 -14.83 -8.44
CA ASP A 18 -24.38 -14.39 -7.96
C ASP A 18 -24.43 -14.09 -6.47
N LEU A 19 -23.34 -14.38 -5.79
CA LEU A 19 -23.11 -14.02 -4.38
C LEU A 19 -22.14 -12.88 -4.30
N SER A 20 -22.33 -12.03 -3.29
CA SER A 20 -21.39 -10.96 -2.95
C SER A 20 -20.87 -11.14 -1.54
N ALA A 21 -19.58 -10.94 -1.35
CA ALA A 21 -18.91 -10.94 -0.06
C ALA A 21 -17.97 -9.74 0.05
N THR A 22 -17.74 -9.31 1.29
CA THR A 22 -16.69 -8.37 1.62
C THR A 22 -15.74 -9.05 2.58
N THR A 23 -14.44 -8.91 2.34
CA THR A 23 -13.42 -9.41 3.25
C THR A 23 -12.43 -8.32 3.56
N THR A 24 -11.93 -8.31 4.79
CA THR A 24 -10.88 -7.37 5.22
C THR A 24 -9.61 -8.17 5.50
N ILE A 25 -8.53 -7.80 4.84
CA ILE A 25 -7.23 -8.46 4.98
C ILE A 25 -6.17 -7.49 5.54
N PRO A 26 -5.15 -7.99 6.26
CA PRO A 26 -4.00 -7.20 6.63
C PRO A 26 -3.23 -6.65 5.42
N PHE A 27 -2.54 -5.53 5.61
CA PHE A 27 -1.73 -4.91 4.54
C PHE A 27 -0.72 -5.89 3.94
N ILE A 28 -0.01 -6.66 4.78
CA ILE A 28 0.98 -7.63 4.33
C ILE A 28 0.37 -8.71 3.43
N ASP A 29 -0.83 -9.16 3.73
CA ASP A 29 -1.55 -10.16 2.93
C ASP A 29 -1.98 -9.59 1.57
N SER A 30 -2.27 -8.30 1.48
CA SER A 30 -2.54 -7.64 0.21
C SER A 30 -1.31 -7.59 -0.69
N VAL A 31 -0.12 -7.51 -0.11
CA VAL A 31 1.16 -7.49 -0.83
C VAL A 31 1.57 -8.89 -1.28
N ASN A 32 1.49 -9.86 -0.37
CA ASN A 32 1.99 -11.23 -0.60
C ASN A 32 0.95 -12.18 -1.21
N GLY A 33 -0.31 -11.79 -1.18
CA GLY A 33 -1.41 -12.70 -1.45
C GLY A 33 -1.74 -13.59 -0.25
N THR A 34 -2.96 -14.07 -0.20
CA THR A 34 -3.45 -14.94 0.87
C THR A 34 -4.60 -15.81 0.37
N THR A 35 -5.00 -16.79 1.18
CA THR A 35 -6.20 -17.57 0.93
C THR A 35 -7.16 -17.37 2.09
N ILE A 36 -8.38 -16.97 1.79
CA ILE A 36 -9.45 -16.81 2.78
C ILE A 36 -10.48 -17.92 2.65
N LYS A 37 -11.10 -18.27 3.77
CA LYS A 37 -12.21 -19.21 3.81
C LYS A 37 -13.50 -18.44 4.02
N LEU A 38 -14.45 -18.63 3.12
CA LEU A 38 -15.77 -18.04 3.18
C LEU A 38 -16.79 -19.13 3.48
N GLU A 39 -17.67 -18.87 4.42
CA GLU A 39 -18.73 -19.78 4.82
C GLU A 39 -20.10 -19.13 4.57
N TYR A 40 -20.95 -19.84 3.85
CA TYR A 40 -22.32 -19.45 3.61
C TYR A 40 -23.25 -20.54 4.13
N SER A 41 -24.36 -20.11 4.72
CA SER A 41 -25.38 -21.06 5.24
C SER A 41 -25.91 -21.94 4.09
N GLY A 42 -25.85 -23.24 4.29
CA GLY A 42 -26.32 -24.23 3.32
C GLY A 42 -25.37 -24.52 2.14
N MET A 43 -24.16 -24.00 2.16
CA MET A 43 -23.13 -24.26 1.13
C MET A 43 -21.84 -24.79 1.75
N ALA A 44 -21.08 -25.55 0.97
CA ALA A 44 -19.73 -25.95 1.38
C ALA A 44 -18.81 -24.71 1.48
N PRO A 45 -17.87 -24.71 2.45
CA PRO A 45 -16.91 -23.61 2.58
C PRO A 45 -16.13 -23.38 1.28
N ILE A 46 -15.96 -22.10 0.92
CA ILE A 46 -15.26 -21.68 -0.29
C ILE A 46 -13.89 -21.13 0.07
N ASN A 47 -12.83 -21.77 -0.39
CA ASN A 47 -11.49 -21.22 -0.30
C ASN A 47 -11.24 -20.25 -1.47
N ALA A 48 -11.07 -18.99 -1.15
CA ALA A 48 -10.82 -17.93 -2.13
C ALA A 48 -9.37 -17.48 -2.07
N LYS A 49 -8.66 -17.63 -3.19
CA LYS A 49 -7.29 -17.13 -3.32
C LYS A 49 -7.32 -15.65 -3.66
N ILE A 50 -6.73 -14.84 -2.80
CA ILE A 50 -6.50 -13.41 -3.01
C ILE A 50 -5.11 -13.25 -3.63
N PRO A 51 -4.99 -12.69 -4.83
CA PRO A 51 -3.70 -12.57 -5.50
C PRO A 51 -2.79 -11.57 -4.80
N ALA A 52 -1.47 -11.79 -4.92
CA ALA A 52 -0.48 -10.82 -4.48
C ALA A 52 -0.68 -9.49 -5.22
N GLY A 53 -0.56 -8.40 -4.48
CA GLY A 53 -0.71 -7.07 -5.04
C GLY A 53 -2.14 -6.58 -5.20
N VAL A 54 -3.11 -7.23 -4.58
CA VAL A 54 -4.51 -6.76 -4.56
C VAL A 54 -4.61 -5.35 -3.99
N LEU A 55 -5.45 -4.53 -4.58
CA LEU A 55 -5.71 -3.16 -4.13
C LEU A 55 -6.90 -3.09 -3.18
N ASP A 56 -6.91 -2.07 -2.30
CA ASP A 56 -8.07 -1.77 -1.48
C ASP A 56 -9.28 -1.47 -2.37
N GLY A 57 -10.43 -2.07 -2.03
CA GLY A 57 -11.66 -1.97 -2.81
C GLY A 57 -11.71 -2.83 -4.08
N GLN A 58 -10.66 -3.58 -4.39
CA GLN A 58 -10.64 -4.44 -5.58
C GLN A 58 -11.66 -5.59 -5.45
N LYS A 59 -12.34 -5.86 -6.56
CA LYS A 59 -13.28 -6.97 -6.67
C LYS A 59 -12.63 -8.18 -7.33
N ILE A 60 -12.80 -9.33 -6.71
CA ILE A 60 -12.32 -10.62 -7.21
C ILE A 60 -13.53 -11.48 -7.54
N LYS A 61 -13.59 -11.95 -8.77
CA LYS A 61 -14.69 -12.80 -9.26
C LYS A 61 -14.24 -14.26 -9.29
N LEU A 62 -14.96 -15.10 -8.57
CA LEU A 62 -14.80 -16.55 -8.58
C LEU A 62 -15.96 -17.17 -9.35
N ARG A 63 -15.66 -17.64 -10.54
CA ARG A 63 -16.67 -18.23 -11.45
C ARG A 63 -17.24 -19.52 -10.89
N GLY A 64 -18.56 -19.67 -11.00
CA GLY A 64 -19.28 -20.87 -10.57
C GLY A 64 -19.27 -21.13 -9.05
N LYS A 65 -18.91 -20.12 -8.24
CA LYS A 65 -18.88 -20.19 -6.76
C LYS A 65 -20.04 -19.43 -6.11
N GLY A 66 -21.01 -18.99 -6.89
CA GLY A 66 -22.28 -18.45 -6.42
C GLY A 66 -23.31 -19.53 -6.09
N GLN A 67 -24.57 -19.17 -6.05
CA GLN A 67 -25.65 -20.11 -5.76
C GLN A 67 -25.80 -21.16 -6.87
N PRO A 68 -26.19 -22.40 -6.52
CA PRO A 68 -26.52 -23.40 -7.50
C PRO A 68 -27.77 -23.00 -8.31
N SER A 69 -27.80 -23.40 -9.55
CA SER A 69 -28.98 -23.22 -10.40
C SER A 69 -30.17 -24.02 -9.87
N PRO A 70 -31.39 -23.45 -9.87
CA PRO A 70 -32.59 -24.16 -9.43
C PRO A 70 -33.05 -25.24 -10.42
N ASN A 71 -32.58 -25.21 -11.69
CA ASN A 71 -33.05 -26.08 -12.75
C ASN A 71 -31.94 -26.71 -13.59
N GLY A 72 -30.79 -27.00 -12.97
CA GLY A 72 -29.70 -27.71 -13.65
C GLY A 72 -28.83 -26.86 -14.58
N GLY A 73 -28.93 -25.53 -14.51
CA GLY A 73 -28.02 -24.59 -15.18
C GLY A 73 -26.69 -24.44 -14.45
N PRO A 74 -25.81 -23.60 -14.96
CA PRO A 74 -24.54 -23.29 -14.25
C PRO A 74 -24.78 -22.55 -12.95
N ASN A 75 -23.91 -22.75 -11.98
CA ASN A 75 -23.90 -21.94 -10.76
C ASN A 75 -23.64 -20.47 -11.09
N GLY A 76 -24.12 -19.58 -10.24
CA GLY A 76 -23.74 -18.17 -10.26
C GLY A 76 -22.26 -17.97 -9.89
N ASP A 77 -21.81 -16.75 -9.85
CA ASP A 77 -20.46 -16.37 -9.50
C ASP A 77 -20.40 -15.79 -8.08
N LEU A 78 -19.24 -15.82 -7.46
CA LEU A 78 -18.98 -15.14 -6.20
C LEU A 78 -18.08 -13.92 -6.46
N ILE A 79 -18.56 -12.74 -6.06
CA ILE A 79 -17.84 -11.48 -6.17
C ILE A 79 -17.38 -11.07 -4.79
N ILE A 80 -16.08 -11.02 -4.57
CA ILE A 80 -15.46 -10.64 -3.29
C ILE A 80 -14.88 -9.24 -3.40
N THR A 81 -15.37 -8.31 -2.60
CA THR A 81 -14.76 -6.99 -2.43
C THR A 81 -13.71 -7.07 -1.32
N VAL A 82 -12.47 -6.75 -1.65
CA VAL A 82 -11.34 -6.81 -0.72
C VAL A 82 -11.13 -5.44 -0.10
N THR A 83 -11.17 -5.37 1.23
CA THR A 83 -10.76 -4.19 2.00
C THR A 83 -9.39 -4.46 2.62
N VAL A 84 -8.45 -3.55 2.45
CA VAL A 84 -7.08 -3.66 2.98
C VAL A 84 -6.93 -2.77 4.20
N LYS A 85 -6.54 -3.34 5.33
CA LYS A 85 -6.22 -2.56 6.54
C LYS A 85 -4.97 -1.72 6.29
N PRO A 86 -4.96 -0.43 6.68
CA PRO A 86 -3.76 0.39 6.62
C PRO A 86 -2.66 -0.19 7.52
N HIS A 87 -1.40 -0.02 7.11
CA HIS A 87 -0.23 -0.40 7.91
C HIS A 87 0.29 0.82 8.67
N ALA A 88 0.84 0.60 9.88
CA ALA A 88 1.36 1.68 10.74
C ALA A 88 2.59 2.39 10.13
N VAL A 89 3.37 1.68 9.32
CA VAL A 89 4.66 2.17 8.77
C VAL A 89 4.62 2.32 7.26
N PHE A 90 4.04 1.36 6.55
CA PHE A 90 4.07 1.32 5.09
C PHE A 90 2.77 1.81 4.46
N SER A 91 2.91 2.50 3.35
CA SER A 91 1.82 2.80 2.42
C SER A 91 2.17 2.29 1.03
N ARG A 92 1.17 2.20 0.17
CA ARG A 92 1.33 1.68 -1.18
C ARG A 92 1.14 2.78 -2.22
N ASP A 93 2.00 2.77 -3.22
CA ASP A 93 1.92 3.62 -4.39
C ASP A 93 2.22 2.78 -5.64
N GLY A 94 1.16 2.30 -6.29
CA GLY A 94 1.28 1.31 -7.36
C GLY A 94 1.94 0.01 -6.87
N ASN A 95 3.07 -0.36 -7.45
CA ASN A 95 3.90 -1.48 -6.99
C ASN A 95 5.02 -1.05 -6.04
N ASN A 96 5.15 0.23 -5.75
CA ASN A 96 6.10 0.71 -4.76
C ASN A 96 5.48 0.72 -3.37
N LEU A 97 6.32 0.53 -2.37
CA LEU A 97 6.00 0.77 -0.96
C LEU A 97 6.67 2.08 -0.54
N ARG A 98 6.01 2.82 0.34
CA ARG A 98 6.52 4.06 0.90
C ARG A 98 6.58 3.97 2.42
N LEU A 99 7.62 4.56 2.99
CA LEU A 99 7.70 4.82 4.43
C LEU A 99 8.41 6.14 4.68
N SER A 100 8.15 6.75 5.83
CA SER A 100 8.90 7.88 6.34
C SER A 100 10.01 7.35 7.24
N VAL A 101 11.24 7.81 7.03
CA VAL A 101 12.41 7.37 7.80
C VAL A 101 12.96 8.54 8.58
N PRO A 102 12.84 8.52 9.92
CA PRO A 102 13.42 9.55 10.75
C PRO A 102 14.95 9.47 10.74
N VAL A 103 15.60 10.61 10.56
CA VAL A 103 17.05 10.76 10.66
C VAL A 103 17.38 11.95 11.56
N THR A 104 18.53 11.92 12.18
CA THR A 104 19.02 13.10 12.91
C THR A 104 19.54 14.14 11.93
N PHE A 105 19.60 15.40 12.37
CA PHE A 105 20.20 16.46 11.59
C PHE A 105 21.68 16.15 11.23
N ALA A 106 22.43 15.62 12.18
CA ALA A 106 23.82 15.21 11.96
C ALA A 106 23.94 14.12 10.89
N GLU A 107 23.08 13.11 10.93
CA GLU A 107 23.03 12.06 9.89
C GLU A 107 22.70 12.62 8.50
N ALA A 108 21.79 13.56 8.43
CA ALA A 108 21.42 14.19 7.14
C ALA A 108 22.54 15.06 6.58
N VAL A 109 23.26 15.79 7.42
CA VAL A 109 24.33 16.72 7.00
C VAL A 109 25.65 15.99 6.74
N LEU A 110 26.05 15.10 7.63
CA LEU A 110 27.35 14.42 7.57
C LEU A 110 27.30 13.13 6.73
N GLY A 111 26.11 12.63 6.47
CA GLY A 111 25.92 11.32 5.90
C GLY A 111 25.96 10.21 6.96
N ALA A 112 25.28 9.12 6.70
CA ALA A 112 25.22 7.97 7.56
C ALA A 112 24.78 6.72 6.78
N THR A 113 24.99 5.55 7.37
CA THR A 113 24.35 4.33 6.96
C THR A 113 23.34 3.94 8.03
N ILE A 114 22.08 3.90 7.66
CA ILE A 114 20.97 3.61 8.56
C ILE A 114 20.32 2.28 8.23
N THR A 115 19.64 1.69 9.18
CA THR A 115 18.88 0.47 9.00
C THR A 115 17.41 0.82 8.86
N VAL A 116 16.78 0.37 7.77
CA VAL A 116 15.36 0.60 7.51
C VAL A 116 14.61 -0.73 7.41
N PRO A 117 13.37 -0.80 7.91
CA PRO A 117 12.56 -2.01 7.82
C PRO A 117 12.12 -2.25 6.38
N THR A 118 11.91 -3.53 6.05
CA THR A 118 11.21 -3.96 4.84
C THR A 118 9.90 -4.65 5.24
N LEU A 119 8.93 -4.67 4.36
CA LEU A 119 7.67 -5.34 4.65
C LEU A 119 7.84 -6.85 4.58
N GLY A 120 7.72 -7.52 5.73
CA GLY A 120 7.77 -8.98 5.83
C GLY A 120 9.15 -9.62 5.56
N GLY A 121 10.22 -8.83 5.54
CA GLY A 121 11.58 -9.31 5.31
C GLY A 121 12.59 -8.73 6.30
N ASP A 122 13.86 -9.06 6.09
CA ASP A 122 14.95 -8.53 6.90
C ASP A 122 15.15 -7.03 6.65
N PRO A 123 15.50 -6.27 7.70
CA PRO A 123 15.88 -4.88 7.54
C PRO A 123 17.07 -4.72 6.58
N VAL A 124 17.11 -3.62 5.86
CA VAL A 124 18.19 -3.31 4.92
C VAL A 124 18.96 -2.07 5.36
N LYS A 125 20.24 -2.03 5.00
CA LYS A 125 21.07 -0.84 5.20
C LYS A 125 20.85 0.13 4.05
N LEU A 126 20.60 1.39 4.40
CA LEU A 126 20.38 2.48 3.47
C LEU A 126 21.41 3.58 3.71
N LYS A 127 22.10 3.98 2.65
CA LYS A 127 23.07 5.06 2.72
C LYS A 127 22.37 6.41 2.56
N VAL A 128 22.55 7.26 3.56
CA VAL A 128 22.18 8.67 3.52
C VAL A 128 23.42 9.46 3.14
N ALA A 129 23.42 10.08 1.97
CA ALA A 129 24.55 10.88 1.50
C ALA A 129 24.69 12.16 2.37
N PRO A 130 25.90 12.74 2.48
CA PRO A 130 26.06 14.05 3.08
C PRO A 130 25.16 15.10 2.43
N ASN A 131 24.68 16.06 3.23
CA ASN A 131 23.78 17.13 2.76
C ASN A 131 22.48 16.63 2.12
N THR A 132 21.91 15.58 2.66
CA THR A 132 20.60 15.09 2.26
C THR A 132 19.50 16.00 2.82
N PRO A 133 18.70 16.65 1.95
CA PRO A 133 17.64 17.53 2.41
C PRO A 133 16.48 16.76 3.03
N ASN A 134 15.75 17.41 3.94
CA ASN A 134 14.48 16.90 4.44
C ASN A 134 13.51 16.64 3.28
N GLY A 135 12.78 15.53 3.33
CA GLY A 135 11.84 15.13 2.29
C GLY A 135 12.46 14.40 1.09
N ARG A 136 13.78 14.21 1.08
CA ARG A 136 14.45 13.43 0.03
C ARG A 136 13.93 11.99 0.04
N VAL A 137 13.60 11.48 -1.12
CA VAL A 137 13.20 10.08 -1.30
C VAL A 137 14.41 9.24 -1.69
N LEU A 138 14.71 8.23 -0.87
CA LEU A 138 15.76 7.26 -1.10
C LEU A 138 15.12 5.93 -1.54
N ARG A 139 15.66 5.32 -2.56
CA ARG A 139 15.09 4.12 -3.19
C ARG A 139 15.85 2.88 -2.78
N VAL A 140 15.14 1.87 -2.31
CA VAL A 140 15.64 0.52 -2.11
C VAL A 140 15.05 -0.39 -3.18
N LYS A 141 15.86 -0.74 -4.16
CA LYS A 141 15.43 -1.49 -5.34
C LYS A 141 14.90 -2.87 -4.97
N GLY A 142 13.77 -3.25 -5.59
CA GLY A 142 13.21 -4.59 -5.48
C GLY A 142 12.55 -4.92 -4.15
N LYS A 143 12.33 -3.94 -3.26
CA LYS A 143 11.70 -4.13 -1.94
C LYS A 143 10.26 -3.60 -1.87
N GLY A 144 9.63 -3.45 -3.02
CA GLY A 144 8.21 -3.11 -3.14
C GLY A 144 7.32 -4.35 -3.26
N VAL A 145 6.21 -4.19 -3.96
CA VAL A 145 5.21 -5.23 -4.21
C VAL A 145 5.59 -6.04 -5.44
N THR A 146 5.58 -7.35 -5.32
CA THR A 146 5.78 -8.27 -6.45
C THR A 146 4.42 -8.71 -7.00
N THR A 147 4.20 -8.45 -8.27
CA THR A 147 3.01 -8.88 -9.02
C THR A 147 3.44 -9.62 -10.28
N ALA A 148 2.48 -10.16 -11.03
CA ALA A 148 2.75 -10.76 -12.34
C ALA A 148 3.40 -9.78 -13.34
N LYS A 149 3.28 -8.48 -13.11
CA LYS A 149 3.85 -7.41 -13.96
C LYS A 149 5.26 -6.98 -13.53
N GLY A 150 5.79 -7.53 -12.45
CA GLY A 150 7.11 -7.21 -11.94
C GLY A 150 7.12 -6.83 -10.46
N THR A 151 8.31 -6.46 -9.99
CA THR A 151 8.56 -6.06 -8.60
C THR A 151 8.83 -4.57 -8.53
N GLY A 152 8.11 -3.86 -7.66
CA GLY A 152 8.36 -2.46 -7.33
C GLY A 152 9.48 -2.27 -6.32
N ASP A 153 9.63 -1.06 -5.85
CA ASP A 153 10.70 -0.64 -4.96
C ASP A 153 10.15 -0.11 -3.62
N LEU A 154 11.02 -0.02 -2.62
CA LEU A 154 10.74 0.68 -1.39
C LEU A 154 11.27 2.12 -1.51
N LEU A 155 10.39 3.09 -1.29
CA LEU A 155 10.70 4.52 -1.34
C LEU A 155 10.70 5.06 0.09
N ALA A 156 11.89 5.38 0.60
CA ALA A 156 12.09 5.91 1.94
C ALA A 156 12.21 7.44 1.89
N THR A 157 11.24 8.13 2.43
CA THR A 157 11.27 9.59 2.55
C THR A 157 11.99 9.98 3.82
N VAL A 158 13.08 10.74 3.69
CA VAL A 158 13.87 11.25 4.81
C VAL A 158 13.09 12.32 5.56
N GLU A 159 12.95 12.12 6.86
CA GLU A 159 12.34 13.07 7.78
C GLU A 159 13.36 13.46 8.84
N VAL A 160 13.85 14.70 8.77
CA VAL A 160 14.83 15.21 9.74
C VAL A 160 14.13 15.54 11.05
N LEU A 161 14.52 14.85 12.12
CA LEU A 161 13.92 15.05 13.44
C LEU A 161 14.59 16.20 14.19
N VAL A 162 13.75 17.03 14.79
CA VAL A 162 14.18 18.01 15.79
C VAL A 162 14.02 17.36 17.16
N PRO A 163 15.10 17.26 17.96
CA PRO A 163 15.00 16.70 19.30
C PRO A 163 14.12 17.58 20.20
N SER A 164 13.27 16.94 21.01
CA SER A 164 12.37 17.65 21.93
C SER A 164 13.11 18.26 23.13
N HIS A 165 14.26 17.69 23.52
CA HIS A 165 15.09 18.13 24.61
C HIS A 165 16.56 18.00 24.25
N ILE A 166 17.34 19.00 24.61
CA ILE A 166 18.80 18.98 24.47
C ILE A 166 19.47 19.44 25.78
N SER A 167 20.66 18.92 26.04
CA SER A 167 21.49 19.35 27.16
C SER A 167 22.07 20.75 26.93
N GLU A 168 22.53 21.41 28.01
CA GLU A 168 23.27 22.68 27.90
C GLU A 168 24.52 22.55 27.00
N LYS A 169 25.21 21.43 27.08
CA LYS A 169 26.37 21.13 26.24
C LYS A 169 25.97 21.05 24.75
N ALA A 170 24.85 20.38 24.45
CA ALA A 170 24.35 20.28 23.09
C ALA A 170 23.86 21.63 22.55
N ALA A 171 23.19 22.43 23.39
CA ALA A 171 22.76 23.78 23.01
C ALA A 171 23.96 24.69 22.69
N LYS A 172 25.05 24.61 23.47
CA LYS A 172 26.28 25.35 23.22
C LYS A 172 26.92 24.94 21.89
N ALA A 173 27.04 23.63 21.65
CA ALA A 173 27.60 23.12 20.41
C ALA A 173 26.76 23.53 19.17
N LEU A 174 25.43 23.56 19.31
CA LEU A 174 24.55 24.00 18.24
C LEU A 174 24.69 25.49 17.92
N ARG A 175 24.86 26.35 18.94
CA ARG A 175 25.16 27.77 18.73
C ARG A 175 26.50 27.98 18.02
N GLU A 176 27.55 27.25 18.45
CA GLU A 176 28.84 27.26 17.77
C GLU A 176 28.76 26.80 16.30
N PHE A 177 27.94 25.80 16.05
CA PHE A 177 27.68 25.37 14.69
C PHE A 177 26.99 26.46 13.85
N GLU A 178 25.98 27.11 14.40
CA GLU A 178 25.24 28.17 13.71
C GLU A 178 26.16 29.37 13.40
N GLU A 179 27.01 29.76 14.33
CA GLU A 179 28.01 30.83 14.16
C GLU A 179 29.03 30.50 13.05
N ALA A 180 29.31 29.20 12.82
CA ALA A 180 30.26 28.77 11.81
C ALA A 180 29.64 28.70 10.39
N LEU A 181 28.32 28.79 10.27
CA LEU A 181 27.63 28.83 8.98
C LEU A 181 27.71 30.24 8.36
N PRO A 182 27.59 30.35 7.02
CA PRO A 182 27.44 31.65 6.37
C PRO A 182 26.21 32.39 6.90
N ASP A 183 26.33 33.71 6.98
CA ASP A 183 25.23 34.59 7.40
C ASP A 183 24.24 34.76 6.22
N GLU A 184 23.37 33.78 6.07
CA GLU A 184 22.33 33.75 5.05
C GLU A 184 20.96 33.62 5.69
N ASP A 185 19.99 34.43 5.25
CA ASP A 185 18.61 34.26 5.67
C ASP A 185 17.93 33.18 4.83
N PRO A 186 17.60 32.02 5.42
CA PRO A 186 16.95 30.93 4.67
C PRO A 186 15.55 31.29 4.15
N ARG A 187 14.99 32.40 4.59
CA ARG A 187 13.68 32.91 4.15
C ARG A 187 13.74 33.96 3.04
N GLN A 188 14.96 34.37 2.64
CA GLN A 188 15.16 35.41 1.62
C GLN A 188 14.40 35.14 0.33
N ASP A 189 14.53 33.90 -0.21
CA ASP A 189 13.83 33.50 -1.43
C ASP A 189 12.29 33.45 -1.24
N LEU A 190 11.84 33.03 -0.07
CA LEU A 190 10.41 33.04 0.26
C LEU A 190 9.83 34.46 0.24
N LEU A 191 10.55 35.41 0.86
CA LEU A 191 10.14 36.80 0.91
C LEU A 191 10.15 37.46 -0.47
N ASN A 192 11.16 37.16 -1.29
CA ASN A 192 11.24 37.65 -2.67
C ASN A 192 10.04 37.16 -3.49
N ARG A 193 9.74 35.85 -3.43
CA ARG A 193 8.62 35.28 -4.18
C ARG A 193 7.24 35.77 -3.68
N ALA A 194 7.16 36.17 -2.41
CA ALA A 194 5.96 36.79 -1.86
C ALA A 194 5.81 38.29 -2.23
N GLY A 195 6.81 38.86 -2.88
CA GLY A 195 6.78 40.28 -3.27
C GLY A 195 6.98 41.24 -2.09
N LEU A 196 7.67 40.79 -1.02
CA LEU A 196 7.90 41.58 0.19
C LEU A 196 9.31 42.20 0.27
N LEU A 197 10.16 41.94 -0.70
CA LEU A 197 11.51 42.52 -0.85
C LEU A 197 11.74 42.99 -2.27
#